data_3e4b6eb59629f4c96a418d2e2b14d4e9
#
_entry.id   3e4b6eb59629f4c96a418d2e2b14d4e9
#
_cell.length_a   1.000
_cell.length_b   1.000
_cell.length_c   1.000
_cell.angle_alpha   90.00
_cell.angle_beta   90.00
_cell.angle_gamma   90.00
#
_symmetry.space_group_name_H-M   'P 1'
#
loop_
_entity.id
_entity.type
_entity.pdbx_description
1 polymer ?
#
loop_
_entity_poly.entity_id
_entity_poly.type
_entity_poly.pdbx_seq_one_letter_code
_entity_poly.pdbx_strand_id
1 'polypeptide(L)'
;MKWITREHVKVDRVACPWLIKNFVDKDAEFVFVAPDKVMDEAKRLDAIPYDVKNVELGHHGKECSFEAILKKYKLIADPALVLLGKIVNGADTDNSLYRQSEGPGLQAVAEGFRHLGYKDDHALNAAEWIVYDALYAYCKQMVRQGKLDGMFAK
;
A
#
# COMPACT_ATOMS: atom_id res chain seq x y z
N MET A 1 8.44 -15.66 0.40
CA MET A 1 9.11 -15.11 -0.80
C MET A 1 9.78 -13.80 -0.44
N LYS A 2 10.74 -13.38 -1.23
CA LYS A 2 11.39 -12.07 -1.06
C LYS A 2 10.73 -11.05 -1.98
N TRP A 3 10.53 -9.85 -1.43
CA TRP A 3 9.90 -8.71 -2.10
C TRP A 3 10.82 -7.51 -1.95
N ILE A 4 11.08 -6.78 -3.03
CA ILE A 4 12.09 -5.73 -3.05
C ILE A 4 11.56 -4.42 -3.62
N THR A 5 11.92 -3.31 -2.97
CA THR A 5 11.61 -1.97 -3.43
C THR A 5 12.69 -0.98 -3.00
N ARG A 6 12.46 0.29 -3.30
CA ARG A 6 13.35 1.39 -2.94
C ARG A 6 13.33 1.66 -1.42
N GLU A 7 14.49 1.96 -0.87
CA GLU A 7 14.63 2.42 0.51
C GLU A 7 13.97 3.79 0.75
N HIS A 8 13.89 4.22 2.01
CA HIS A 8 13.24 5.45 2.46
C HIS A 8 11.74 5.41 2.16
N VAL A 9 11.07 4.44 2.79
CA VAL A 9 9.68 4.10 2.50
C VAL A 9 8.71 5.21 2.90
N LYS A 10 7.64 5.33 2.10
CA LYS A 10 6.53 6.25 2.30
C LYS A 10 5.31 5.72 1.55
N VAL A 11 4.13 5.89 2.09
CA VAL A 11 2.82 5.48 1.55
C VAL A 11 2.84 4.08 0.93
N ASP A 12 2.97 3.95 -0.40
CA ASP A 12 2.90 2.64 -1.10
C ASP A 12 3.96 1.65 -0.62
N ARG A 13 5.17 2.12 -0.28
CA ARG A 13 6.23 1.25 0.23
C ARG A 13 6.07 0.86 1.70
N VAL A 14 5.00 1.33 2.34
CA VAL A 14 4.53 0.86 3.66
C VAL A 14 3.23 0.08 3.50
N ALA A 15 2.30 0.59 2.71
CA ALA A 15 1.00 -0.03 2.45
C ALA A 15 1.13 -1.37 1.71
N CYS A 16 1.98 -1.44 0.68
CA CYS A 16 2.17 -2.67 -0.09
C CYS A 16 2.75 -3.81 0.76
N PRO A 17 3.81 -3.63 1.57
CA PRO A 17 4.24 -4.66 2.50
C PRO A 17 3.15 -5.11 3.47
N TRP A 18 2.36 -4.18 4.00
CA TRP A 18 1.21 -4.53 4.85
C TRP A 18 0.22 -5.43 4.11
N LEU A 19 -0.14 -5.07 2.88
CA LEU A 19 -1.07 -5.84 2.05
C LEU A 19 -0.51 -7.23 1.73
N ILE A 20 0.75 -7.30 1.32
CA ILE A 20 1.43 -8.55 0.98
C ILE A 20 1.46 -9.47 2.20
N LYS A 21 1.90 -8.97 3.33
CA LYS A 21 2.06 -9.76 4.57
C LYS A 21 0.74 -10.32 5.06
N ASN A 22 -0.35 -9.57 4.93
CA ASN A 22 -1.64 -9.98 5.47
C ASN A 22 -2.49 -10.79 4.50
N PHE A 23 -2.33 -10.62 3.18
CA PHE A 23 -3.27 -11.18 2.19
C PHE A 23 -2.63 -11.99 1.07
N VAL A 24 -1.32 -11.90 0.88
CA VAL A 24 -0.64 -12.56 -0.24
C VAL A 24 0.38 -13.60 0.23
N ASP A 25 1.27 -13.21 1.13
CA ASP A 25 2.42 -14.03 1.56
C ASP A 25 2.75 -13.72 3.02
N LYS A 26 2.21 -14.53 3.93
CA LYS A 26 2.42 -14.36 5.38
C LYS A 26 3.89 -14.49 5.79
N ASP A 27 4.70 -15.18 4.99
CA ASP A 27 6.12 -15.39 5.24
C ASP A 27 7.02 -14.45 4.41
N ALA A 28 6.44 -13.36 3.89
CA ALA A 28 7.14 -12.39 3.07
C ALA A 28 8.35 -11.78 3.81
N GLU A 29 9.46 -11.72 3.08
CA GLU A 29 10.67 -11.00 3.50
C GLU A 29 10.83 -9.78 2.60
N PHE A 30 10.95 -8.61 3.22
CA PHE A 30 11.06 -7.35 2.48
C PHE A 30 12.50 -6.87 2.44
N VAL A 31 12.93 -6.39 1.27
CA VAL A 31 14.28 -5.89 1.02
C VAL A 31 14.16 -4.47 0.48
N PHE A 32 14.91 -3.54 1.07
CA PHE A 32 14.91 -2.13 0.70
C PHE A 32 16.32 -1.73 0.29
N VAL A 33 16.46 -1.23 -0.93
CA VAL A 33 17.77 -0.86 -1.50
C VAL A 33 17.67 0.48 -2.24
N ALA A 34 18.82 1.04 -2.59
CA ALA A 34 18.85 2.25 -3.39
C ALA A 34 18.08 2.06 -4.70
N PRO A 35 17.41 3.11 -5.22
CA PRO A 35 16.55 2.99 -6.41
C PRO A 35 17.24 2.37 -7.63
N ASP A 36 18.50 2.70 -7.86
CA ASP A 36 19.29 2.20 -8.99
C ASP A 36 19.73 0.74 -8.85
N LYS A 37 19.55 0.15 -7.67
CA LYS A 37 19.95 -1.24 -7.37
C LYS A 37 18.80 -2.23 -7.34
N VAL A 38 17.55 -1.76 -7.38
CA VAL A 38 16.39 -2.63 -7.18
C VAL A 38 16.36 -3.79 -8.19
N MET A 39 16.51 -3.49 -9.47
CA MET A 39 16.37 -4.53 -10.51
C MET A 39 17.51 -5.56 -10.48
N ASP A 40 18.75 -5.13 -10.25
CA ASP A 40 19.88 -6.03 -10.14
C ASP A 40 19.76 -6.92 -8.89
N GLU A 41 19.41 -6.34 -7.76
CA GLU A 41 19.22 -7.09 -6.51
C GLU A 41 17.98 -8.00 -6.59
N ALA A 42 16.92 -7.61 -7.31
CA ALA A 42 15.77 -8.47 -7.54
C ALA A 42 16.18 -9.77 -8.24
N LYS A 43 17.03 -9.67 -9.26
CA LYS A 43 17.57 -10.85 -9.96
C LYS A 43 18.48 -11.68 -9.06
N ARG A 44 19.40 -11.01 -8.36
CA ARG A 44 20.37 -11.70 -7.48
C ARG A 44 19.69 -12.49 -6.36
N LEU A 45 18.64 -11.93 -5.79
CA LEU A 45 17.91 -12.49 -4.64
C LEU A 45 16.70 -13.34 -5.05
N ASP A 46 16.36 -13.39 -6.33
CA ASP A 46 15.11 -13.96 -6.82
C ASP A 46 13.91 -13.32 -6.09
N ALA A 47 13.91 -12.00 -6.01
CA ALA A 47 12.90 -11.22 -5.31
C ALA A 47 11.92 -10.58 -6.28
N ILE A 48 10.68 -10.39 -5.83
CA ILE A 48 9.62 -9.76 -6.62
C ILE A 48 9.72 -8.25 -6.41
N PRO A 49 9.99 -7.45 -7.46
CA PRO A 49 10.03 -6.00 -7.33
C PRO A 49 8.62 -5.41 -7.28
N TYR A 50 8.44 -4.37 -6.47
CA TYR A 50 7.19 -3.62 -6.39
C TYR A 50 7.48 -2.14 -6.17
N ASP A 51 6.52 -1.30 -6.54
CA ASP A 51 6.59 0.17 -6.44
C ASP A 51 7.89 0.77 -7.01
N VAL A 52 8.29 0.27 -8.16
CA VAL A 52 9.36 0.82 -8.99
C VAL A 52 8.88 0.94 -10.43
N LYS A 53 9.57 1.72 -11.24
CA LYS A 53 9.20 1.95 -12.64
C LYS A 53 9.31 0.65 -13.46
N ASN A 54 8.41 0.50 -14.42
CA ASN A 54 8.46 -0.55 -15.45
C ASN A 54 8.39 -1.99 -14.89
N VAL A 55 7.72 -2.19 -13.77
CA VAL A 55 7.42 -3.54 -13.24
C VAL A 55 5.92 -3.73 -13.14
N GLU A 56 5.49 -5.01 -13.14
CA GLU A 56 4.07 -5.37 -13.07
C GLU A 56 3.40 -4.78 -11.82
N LEU A 57 4.07 -4.83 -10.67
CA LEU A 57 3.55 -4.32 -9.39
C LEU A 57 3.98 -2.88 -9.11
N GLY A 58 4.13 -2.08 -10.18
CA GLY A 58 4.41 -0.65 -10.09
C GLY A 58 3.17 0.19 -10.38
N HIS A 59 3.38 1.49 -10.57
CA HIS A 59 2.32 2.39 -10.99
C HIS A 59 1.94 2.14 -12.45
N HIS A 60 0.64 2.18 -12.76
CA HIS A 60 0.11 2.04 -14.12
C HIS A 60 -0.85 3.21 -14.38
N GLY A 61 -0.37 4.21 -15.13
CA GLY A 61 -1.13 5.43 -15.33
C GLY A 61 -1.34 6.15 -14.01
N LYS A 62 -2.60 6.36 -13.63
CA LYS A 62 -2.97 6.98 -12.35
C LYS A 62 -3.15 5.98 -11.20
N GLU A 63 -3.10 4.68 -11.49
CA GLU A 63 -3.22 3.65 -10.46
C GLU A 63 -1.89 3.45 -9.74
N CYS A 64 -1.94 3.25 -8.43
CA CYS A 64 -0.76 3.04 -7.61
C CYS A 64 -0.39 1.56 -7.48
N SER A 65 0.78 1.27 -6.90
CA SER A 65 1.27 -0.09 -6.77
C SER A 65 0.39 -0.96 -5.87
N PHE A 66 -0.22 -0.39 -4.84
CA PHE A 66 -1.20 -1.09 -4.00
C PHE A 66 -2.34 -1.66 -4.85
N GLU A 67 -2.87 -0.86 -5.77
CA GLU A 67 -3.94 -1.30 -6.68
C GLU A 67 -3.47 -2.38 -7.65
N ALA A 68 -2.24 -2.30 -8.13
CA ALA A 68 -1.66 -3.33 -8.98
C ALA A 68 -1.60 -4.69 -8.26
N ILE A 69 -1.23 -4.69 -6.97
CA ILE A 69 -1.20 -5.91 -6.15
C ILE A 69 -2.62 -6.45 -5.93
N LEU A 70 -3.60 -5.59 -5.64
CA LEU A 70 -5.00 -6.00 -5.51
C LEU A 70 -5.48 -6.76 -6.74
N LYS A 71 -5.16 -6.26 -7.92
CA LYS A 71 -5.56 -6.89 -9.19
C LYS A 71 -4.81 -8.19 -9.43
N LYS A 72 -3.51 -8.20 -9.27
CA LYS A 72 -2.66 -9.38 -9.52
C LYS A 72 -3.10 -10.58 -8.69
N TYR A 73 -3.38 -10.37 -7.42
CA TYR A 73 -3.70 -11.43 -6.48
C TYR A 73 -5.21 -11.59 -6.23
N LYS A 74 -6.04 -11.00 -7.09
CA LYS A 74 -7.51 -11.13 -7.07
C LYS A 74 -8.14 -10.67 -5.75
N LEU A 75 -7.54 -9.69 -5.10
CA LEU A 75 -8.03 -9.12 -3.85
C LEU A 75 -9.13 -8.08 -4.06
N ILE A 76 -9.42 -7.71 -5.29
CA ILE A 76 -10.52 -6.79 -5.65
C ILE A 76 -11.91 -7.35 -5.28
N ALA A 77 -12.00 -8.63 -4.94
CA ALA A 77 -13.24 -9.22 -4.42
C ALA A 77 -13.60 -8.69 -3.02
N ASP A 78 -12.63 -8.11 -2.30
CA ASP A 78 -12.86 -7.48 -1.01
C ASP A 78 -13.10 -5.97 -1.22
N PRO A 79 -14.34 -5.48 -1.09
CA PRO A 79 -14.64 -4.07 -1.32
C PRO A 79 -13.97 -3.13 -0.32
N ALA A 80 -13.64 -3.60 0.88
CA ALA A 80 -12.91 -2.80 1.86
C ALA A 80 -11.45 -2.59 1.44
N LEU A 81 -10.81 -3.60 0.85
CA LEU A 81 -9.47 -3.46 0.28
C LEU A 81 -9.48 -2.53 -0.94
N VAL A 82 -10.51 -2.59 -1.76
CA VAL A 82 -10.67 -1.67 -2.89
C VAL A 82 -10.79 -0.22 -2.41
N LEU A 83 -11.60 0.02 -1.38
CA LEU A 83 -11.73 1.36 -0.78
C LEU A 83 -10.40 1.82 -0.18
N LEU A 84 -9.71 0.94 0.55
CA LEU A 84 -8.39 1.24 1.11
C LEU A 84 -7.40 1.61 -0.01
N GLY A 85 -7.43 0.88 -1.13
CA GLY A 85 -6.61 1.19 -2.31
C GLY A 85 -6.84 2.59 -2.85
N LYS A 86 -8.08 3.06 -2.86
CA LYS A 86 -8.41 4.43 -3.28
C LYS A 86 -7.84 5.47 -2.32
N ILE A 87 -7.89 5.19 -1.02
CA ILE A 87 -7.30 6.08 0.01
C ILE A 87 -5.78 6.12 -0.14
N VAL A 88 -5.14 4.96 -0.29
CA VAL A 88 -3.68 4.85 -0.52
C VAL A 88 -3.28 5.58 -1.79
N ASN A 89 -4.02 5.41 -2.87
CA ASN A 89 -3.79 6.15 -4.12
C ASN A 89 -3.80 7.67 -3.88
N GLY A 90 -4.80 8.16 -3.16
CA GLY A 90 -4.92 9.58 -2.85
C GLY A 90 -3.78 10.12 -1.99
N ALA A 91 -3.22 9.28 -1.12
CA ALA A 91 -2.05 9.64 -0.30
C ALA A 91 -0.75 9.59 -1.09
N ASP A 92 -0.63 8.68 -2.05
CA ASP A 92 0.59 8.43 -2.83
C ASP A 92 0.70 9.35 -4.06
N THR A 93 -0.41 9.95 -4.47
CA THR A 93 -0.51 10.84 -5.63
C THR A 93 -1.05 12.20 -5.22
N ASP A 94 -1.54 12.98 -6.19
CA ASP A 94 -2.21 14.25 -5.94
C ASP A 94 -3.70 14.13 -5.58
N ASN A 95 -4.18 12.90 -5.34
CA ASN A 95 -5.58 12.60 -5.01
C ASN A 95 -6.58 12.98 -6.13
N SER A 96 -6.11 13.16 -7.36
CA SER A 96 -6.97 13.61 -8.47
C SER A 96 -7.88 12.50 -9.02
N LEU A 97 -7.47 11.23 -8.89
CA LEU A 97 -8.21 10.11 -9.48
C LEU A 97 -9.52 9.82 -8.73
N TYR A 98 -9.43 9.61 -7.42
CA TYR A 98 -10.57 9.19 -6.60
C TYR A 98 -11.10 10.27 -5.68
N ARG A 99 -10.32 11.30 -5.39
CA ARG A 99 -10.67 12.43 -4.51
C ARG A 99 -11.17 11.97 -3.14
N GLN A 100 -10.48 10.98 -2.56
CA GLN A 100 -10.81 10.48 -1.22
C GLN A 100 -10.36 11.48 -0.15
N SER A 101 -11.28 11.85 0.75
CA SER A 101 -10.99 12.83 1.79
C SER A 101 -9.89 12.36 2.76
N GLU A 102 -9.72 11.05 2.93
CA GLU A 102 -8.71 10.44 3.79
C GLU A 102 -7.30 10.50 3.19
N GLY A 103 -7.18 10.67 1.87
CA GLY A 103 -5.90 10.65 1.15
C GLY A 103 -4.88 11.64 1.68
N PRO A 104 -5.19 12.95 1.72
CA PRO A 104 -4.27 13.95 2.27
C PRO A 104 -3.91 13.72 3.73
N GLY A 105 -4.85 13.21 4.53
CA GLY A 105 -4.59 12.85 5.93
C GLY A 105 -3.59 11.72 6.07
N LEU A 106 -3.76 10.66 5.29
CA LEU A 106 -2.82 9.55 5.28
C LEU A 106 -1.44 10.00 4.78
N GLN A 107 -1.39 10.87 3.77
CA GLN A 107 -0.13 11.44 3.28
C GLN A 107 0.61 12.17 4.41
N ALA A 108 -0.09 12.97 5.20
CA ALA A 108 0.49 13.70 6.34
C ALA A 108 1.03 12.73 7.40
N VAL A 109 0.28 11.69 7.73
CA VAL A 109 0.70 10.65 8.68
C VAL A 109 1.95 9.93 8.17
N ALA A 110 1.95 9.50 6.91
CA ALA A 110 3.09 8.81 6.30
C ALA A 110 4.35 9.68 6.30
N GLU A 111 4.23 10.96 5.97
CA GLU A 111 5.35 11.90 6.03
C GLU A 111 5.85 12.07 7.48
N GLY A 112 4.92 12.16 8.43
CA GLY A 112 5.28 12.26 9.85
C GLY A 112 6.10 11.06 10.35
N PHE A 113 5.75 9.85 9.95
CA PHE A 113 6.51 8.65 10.34
C PHE A 113 7.98 8.71 9.89
N ARG A 114 8.26 9.32 8.74
CA ARG A 114 9.64 9.49 8.25
C ARG A 114 10.50 10.38 9.14
N HIS A 115 9.89 11.18 9.99
CA HIS A 115 10.57 12.11 10.91
C HIS A 115 10.60 11.64 12.38
N LEU A 116 10.14 10.42 12.66
CA LEU A 116 10.15 9.86 14.02
C LEU A 116 11.47 9.19 14.40
N GLY A 117 12.43 9.09 13.47
CA GLY A 117 13.76 8.61 13.78
C GLY A 117 13.92 7.10 13.88
N TYR A 118 13.11 6.34 13.13
CA TYR A 118 13.29 4.88 13.08
C TYR A 118 14.64 4.53 12.45
N LYS A 119 15.26 3.47 12.94
CA LYS A 119 16.63 3.08 12.53
C LYS A 119 16.72 2.63 11.06
N ASP A 120 15.64 2.06 10.51
CA ASP A 120 15.59 1.56 9.12
C ASP A 120 14.14 1.45 8.64
N ASP A 121 13.97 1.08 7.37
CA ASP A 121 12.65 0.90 6.75
C ASP A 121 11.84 -0.24 7.38
N HIS A 122 12.51 -1.29 7.88
CA HIS A 122 11.82 -2.39 8.56
C HIS A 122 11.16 -1.92 9.85
N ALA A 123 11.87 -1.13 10.64
CA ALA A 123 11.36 -0.58 11.90
C ALA A 123 10.21 0.40 11.65
N LEU A 124 10.33 1.26 10.64
CA LEU A 124 9.27 2.19 10.25
C LEU A 124 8.03 1.44 9.79
N ASN A 125 8.17 0.46 8.90
CA ASN A 125 7.06 -0.36 8.43
C ASN A 125 6.33 -1.04 9.59
N ALA A 126 7.06 -1.70 10.47
CA ALA A 126 6.47 -2.39 11.62
C ALA A 126 5.65 -1.43 12.49
N ALA A 127 6.13 -0.21 12.69
CA ALA A 127 5.45 0.80 13.48
C ALA A 127 4.22 1.38 12.78
N GLU A 128 4.32 1.67 11.48
CA GLU A 128 3.23 2.32 10.73
C GLU A 128 2.11 1.35 10.34
N TRP A 129 2.34 0.05 10.29
CA TRP A 129 1.33 -0.93 9.85
C TRP A 129 0.04 -0.86 10.67
N ILE A 130 0.08 -0.42 11.92
CA ILE A 130 -1.13 -0.22 12.73
C ILE A 130 -2.07 0.83 12.10
N VAL A 131 -1.54 1.80 11.37
CA VAL A 131 -2.34 2.79 10.65
C VAL A 131 -3.17 2.10 9.57
N TYR A 132 -2.59 1.16 8.85
CA TYR A 132 -3.29 0.41 7.78
C TYR A 132 -4.27 -0.61 8.37
N ASP A 133 -3.96 -1.22 9.52
CA ASP A 133 -4.94 -2.03 10.26
C ASP A 133 -6.17 -1.20 10.62
N ALA A 134 -5.97 0.01 11.13
CA ALA A 134 -7.05 0.91 11.50
C ALA A 134 -7.84 1.38 10.28
N LEU A 135 -7.16 1.75 9.20
CA LEU A 135 -7.81 2.15 7.94
C LEU A 135 -8.62 1.02 7.33
N TYR A 136 -8.11 -0.21 7.37
CA TYR A 136 -8.85 -1.36 6.85
C TYR A 136 -10.11 -1.63 7.66
N ALA A 137 -10.01 -1.54 8.99
CA ALA A 137 -11.18 -1.64 9.87
C ALA A 137 -12.22 -0.56 9.57
N TYR A 138 -11.76 0.68 9.36
CA TYR A 138 -12.60 1.80 8.92
C TYR A 138 -13.28 1.49 7.58
N CYS A 139 -12.53 1.03 6.60
CA CYS A 139 -13.06 0.69 5.27
C CYS A 139 -14.12 -0.42 5.35
N LYS A 140 -13.89 -1.45 6.17
CA LYS A 140 -14.91 -2.50 6.40
C LYS A 140 -16.20 -1.93 6.97
N GLN A 141 -16.10 -1.00 7.91
CA GLN A 141 -17.26 -0.33 8.49
C GLN A 141 -17.98 0.55 7.46
N MET A 142 -17.24 1.28 6.63
CA MET A 142 -17.82 2.13 5.58
C MET A 142 -18.55 1.29 4.53
N VAL A 143 -17.98 0.18 4.11
CA VAL A 143 -18.63 -0.76 3.17
C VAL A 143 -19.92 -1.31 3.78
N ARG A 144 -19.89 -1.72 5.04
CA ARG A 144 -21.05 -2.24 5.76
C ARG A 144 -22.14 -1.16 5.89
N GLN A 145 -21.77 0.06 6.25
CA GLN A 145 -22.69 1.19 6.37
C GLN A 145 -23.29 1.56 5.01
N GLY A 146 -22.51 1.57 3.94
CA GLY A 146 -22.99 1.82 2.59
C GLY A 146 -24.02 0.79 2.12
N LYS A 147 -23.85 -0.48 2.48
CA LYS A 147 -24.83 -1.52 2.19
C LYS A 147 -26.14 -1.30 2.96
N LEU A 148 -26.06 -0.91 4.25
CA LEU A 148 -27.24 -0.59 5.05
C LEU A 148 -27.96 0.63 4.49
N ASP A 149 -27.23 1.70 4.17
CA ASP A 149 -27.81 2.90 3.56
C ASP A 149 -28.48 2.58 2.23
N GLY A 150 -27.84 1.73 1.41
CA GLY A 150 -28.40 1.25 0.14
C GLY A 150 -29.68 0.44 0.29
N MET A 151 -29.85 -0.30 1.39
CA MET A 151 -31.07 -1.04 1.68
C MET A 151 -32.26 -0.13 1.97
N PHE A 152 -32.03 1.07 2.49
CA PHE A 152 -33.06 2.03 2.90
C PHE A 152 -33.17 3.24 1.99
N ALA A 153 -32.25 3.41 1.06
CA ALA A 153 -32.25 4.49 0.08
C ALA A 153 -33.20 4.15 -1.07
N LYS A 154 -34.40 4.66 -1.03
CA LYS A 154 -35.37 4.53 -2.14
C LYS A 154 -35.97 5.88 -2.47
#